data_92bb9fda4ba51d02c360f568e1e3fd8c
#
_entry.id   92bb9fda4ba51d02c360f568e1e3fd8c
#
_cell.length_a   1.000
_cell.length_b   1.000
_cell.length_c   1.000
_cell.angle_alpha   90.00
_cell.angle_beta   90.00
_cell.angle_gamma   90.00
#
_symmetry.space_group_name_H-M   'P 1'
#
loop_
_entity.id
_entity.type
_entity.pdbx_description
1 polymer ?
#
loop_
_entity_poly.entity_id
_entity_poly.type
_entity_poly.pdbx_seq_one_letter_code
_entity_poly.pdbx_strand_id
1 'polypeptide(L)'
;MNRRFVLTSILAAAFSATALPAISATDSAFNRQAFEAAQAAGKSIVLHVAATWCETCQAQRAVLNKLEADPAYKDYLIITIDYDKQKDVMRSFKVTSRSTLIAFKGKTELGRMTGNTKLPVIKALIDKAL
;
A
#
# COMPACT_ATOMS: atom_id res chain seq x y z
N MET A 1 -19.99 -60.41 -33.40
CA MET A 1 -20.12 -58.94 -33.48
C MET A 1 -19.93 -58.39 -32.09
N ASN A 2 -18.69 -57.97 -31.74
CA ASN A 2 -18.39 -57.45 -30.44
C ASN A 2 -18.18 -55.92 -30.53
N ARG A 3 -19.15 -55.16 -30.07
CA ARG A 3 -19.05 -53.70 -29.90
C ARG A 3 -18.40 -53.43 -28.55
N ARG A 4 -17.09 -53.13 -28.57
CA ARG A 4 -16.36 -52.61 -27.41
C ARG A 4 -16.62 -51.11 -27.30
N PHE A 5 -17.39 -50.69 -26.32
CA PHE A 5 -17.50 -49.29 -25.94
C PHE A 5 -16.27 -48.91 -25.10
N VAL A 6 -15.42 -48.08 -25.68
CA VAL A 6 -14.33 -47.43 -24.94
C VAL A 6 -14.91 -46.18 -24.28
N LEU A 7 -15.08 -46.24 -22.97
CA LEU A 7 -15.42 -45.06 -22.16
C LEU A 7 -14.15 -44.27 -21.90
N THR A 8 -13.97 -43.18 -22.61
CA THR A 8 -12.93 -42.17 -22.31
C THR A 8 -13.43 -41.28 -21.21
N SER A 9 -12.90 -41.52 -20.00
CA SER A 9 -13.14 -40.63 -18.85
C SER A 9 -12.31 -39.34 -19.01
N ILE A 10 -13.01 -38.25 -19.31
CA ILE A 10 -12.40 -36.90 -19.32
C ILE A 10 -12.32 -36.43 -17.87
N LEU A 11 -11.10 -36.40 -17.32
CA LEU A 11 -10.79 -35.83 -16.03
C LEU A 11 -10.79 -34.29 -16.16
N ALA A 12 -11.88 -33.64 -15.79
CA ALA A 12 -11.95 -32.18 -15.71
C ALA A 12 -11.17 -31.73 -14.47
N ALA A 13 -9.97 -31.21 -14.69
CA ALA A 13 -9.20 -30.54 -13.63
C ALA A 13 -9.86 -29.20 -13.35
N ALA A 14 -10.57 -29.11 -12.21
CA ALA A 14 -11.09 -27.84 -11.71
C ALA A 14 -9.92 -26.95 -11.23
N PHE A 15 -9.55 -25.96 -12.02
CA PHE A 15 -8.66 -24.89 -11.58
C PHE A 15 -9.43 -24.01 -10.60
N SER A 16 -9.22 -24.23 -9.30
CA SER A 16 -9.71 -23.30 -8.26
C SER A 16 -8.86 -22.04 -8.32
N ALA A 17 -9.36 -21.02 -9.00
CA ALA A 17 -8.78 -19.68 -8.93
C ALA A 17 -9.02 -19.14 -7.52
N THR A 18 -7.99 -19.16 -6.68
CA THR A 18 -7.99 -18.44 -5.42
C THR A 18 -7.96 -16.94 -5.73
N ALA A 19 -9.12 -16.30 -5.68
CA ALA A 19 -9.22 -14.86 -5.76
C ALA A 19 -8.51 -14.26 -4.55
N LEU A 20 -7.36 -13.61 -4.81
CA LEU A 20 -6.72 -12.75 -3.81
C LEU A 20 -7.66 -11.60 -3.49
N PRO A 21 -7.87 -11.26 -2.21
CA PRO A 21 -8.70 -10.10 -1.88
C PRO A 21 -8.09 -8.86 -2.54
N ALA A 22 -8.90 -8.16 -3.32
CA ALA A 22 -8.55 -6.86 -3.85
C ALA A 22 -8.34 -5.92 -2.66
N ILE A 23 -7.08 -5.55 -2.38
CA ILE A 23 -6.77 -4.52 -1.39
C ILE A 23 -7.20 -3.21 -2.03
N SER A 24 -8.38 -2.74 -1.63
CA SER A 24 -8.88 -1.42 -2.00
C SER A 24 -7.87 -0.36 -1.55
N ALA A 25 -7.61 0.64 -2.40
CA ALA A 25 -6.75 1.77 -2.08
C ALA A 25 -7.42 2.62 -0.98
N THR A 26 -7.36 2.15 0.25
CA THR A 26 -7.88 2.83 1.43
C THR A 26 -6.79 2.94 2.47
N ASP A 27 -6.77 4.09 3.13
CA ASP A 27 -5.98 4.33 4.32
C ASP A 27 -6.12 3.15 5.30
N SER A 28 -5.09 2.34 5.39
CA SER A 28 -5.07 1.18 6.27
C SER A 28 -3.99 1.34 7.34
N ALA A 29 -4.28 0.82 8.54
CA ALA A 29 -3.27 0.70 9.58
C ALA A 29 -2.12 -0.20 9.13
N PHE A 30 -0.89 0.14 9.51
CA PHE A 30 0.28 -0.65 9.14
C PHE A 30 0.19 -2.08 9.66
N ASN A 31 0.31 -3.02 8.73
CA ASN A 31 0.48 -4.44 8.99
C ASN A 31 1.70 -4.92 8.19
N ARG A 32 2.65 -5.54 8.86
CA ARG A 32 3.93 -5.97 8.26
C ARG A 32 3.72 -6.91 7.08
N GLN A 33 2.89 -7.93 7.25
CA GLN A 33 2.64 -8.93 6.22
C GLN A 33 1.97 -8.31 4.98
N ALA A 34 0.98 -7.44 5.19
CA ALA A 34 0.31 -6.73 4.08
C ALA A 34 1.25 -5.78 3.36
N PHE A 35 2.11 -5.07 4.09
CA PHE A 35 3.14 -4.19 3.52
C PHE A 35 4.12 -4.97 2.65
N GLU A 36 4.68 -6.07 3.15
CA GLU A 36 5.62 -6.91 2.42
C GLU A 36 4.98 -7.55 1.18
N ALA A 37 3.71 -7.98 1.26
CA ALA A 37 2.96 -8.48 0.11
C ALA A 37 2.77 -7.40 -0.96
N ALA A 38 2.45 -6.16 -0.57
CA ALA A 38 2.34 -5.03 -1.48
C ALA A 38 3.67 -4.70 -2.15
N GLN A 39 4.77 -4.76 -1.40
CA GLN A 39 6.12 -4.59 -1.94
C GLN A 39 6.47 -5.68 -2.96
N ALA A 40 6.18 -6.95 -2.65
CA ALA A 40 6.42 -8.08 -3.55
C ALA A 40 5.59 -7.97 -4.83
N ALA A 41 4.40 -7.38 -4.76
CA ALA A 41 3.54 -7.10 -5.92
C ALA A 41 3.96 -5.85 -6.71
N GLY A 42 5.04 -5.17 -6.34
CA GLY A 42 5.54 -3.97 -7.03
C GLY A 42 4.64 -2.74 -6.87
N LYS A 43 3.81 -2.69 -5.83
CA LYS A 43 2.87 -1.59 -5.61
C LYS A 43 3.58 -0.27 -5.30
N SER A 44 2.91 0.82 -5.65
CA SER A 44 3.25 2.16 -5.17
C SER A 44 2.68 2.34 -3.77
N ILE A 45 3.53 2.65 -2.80
CA ILE A 45 3.16 2.70 -1.38
C ILE A 45 3.62 4.03 -0.79
N VAL A 46 2.75 4.66 -0.01
CA VAL A 46 3.08 5.80 0.83
C VAL A 46 2.89 5.39 2.30
N LEU A 47 3.96 5.38 3.06
CA LEU A 47 3.86 5.28 4.52
C LEU A 47 3.65 6.66 5.10
N HIS A 48 2.67 6.81 5.98
CA HIS A 48 2.38 8.05 6.70
C HIS A 48 2.49 7.81 8.20
N VAL A 49 3.51 8.35 8.84
CA VAL A 49 3.66 8.29 10.30
C VAL A 49 2.86 9.40 10.93
N ALA A 50 1.78 9.04 11.63
CA ALA A 50 0.80 10.00 12.13
C ALA A 50 0.33 9.68 13.56
N ALA A 51 -0.13 10.72 14.26
CA ALA A 51 -0.84 10.62 15.51
C ALA A 51 -2.18 11.37 15.40
N THR A 52 -3.19 10.93 16.13
CA THR A 52 -4.53 11.54 16.10
C THR A 52 -4.56 12.99 16.58
N TRP A 53 -3.65 13.37 17.48
CA TRP A 53 -3.50 14.70 18.05
C TRP A 53 -2.57 15.63 17.25
N CYS A 54 -1.98 15.15 16.15
CA CYS A 54 -0.96 15.87 15.39
C CYS A 54 -1.61 16.70 14.28
N GLU A 55 -1.66 18.03 14.40
CA GLU A 55 -2.24 18.93 13.39
C GLU A 55 -1.53 18.86 12.04
N THR A 56 -0.20 18.80 12.04
CA THR A 56 0.60 18.65 10.81
C THR A 56 0.26 17.34 10.09
N CYS A 57 0.04 16.27 10.84
CA CYS A 57 -0.37 14.97 10.27
C CYS A 57 -1.76 15.07 9.63
N GLN A 58 -2.70 15.80 10.27
CA GLN A 58 -4.04 16.02 9.72
C GLN A 58 -3.99 16.84 8.42
N ALA A 59 -3.14 17.88 8.39
CA ALA A 59 -2.93 18.66 7.18
C ALA A 59 -2.32 17.82 6.04
N GLN A 60 -1.36 16.95 6.34
CA GLN A 60 -0.83 15.98 5.37
C GLN A 60 -1.91 15.02 4.90
N ARG A 61 -2.75 14.51 5.81
CA ARG A 61 -3.87 13.61 5.48
C ARG A 61 -4.83 14.27 4.51
N ALA A 62 -5.16 15.55 4.69
CA ALA A 62 -6.04 16.28 3.78
C ALA A 62 -5.45 16.37 2.35
N VAL A 63 -4.13 16.51 2.23
CA VAL A 63 -3.44 16.48 0.94
C VAL A 63 -3.47 15.08 0.33
N LEU A 64 -3.17 14.06 1.12
CA LEU A 64 -3.21 12.66 0.66
C LEU A 64 -4.61 12.28 0.16
N ASN A 65 -5.66 12.66 0.87
CA ASN A 65 -7.04 12.41 0.45
C ASN A 65 -7.39 13.07 -0.89
N LYS A 66 -6.87 14.26 -1.16
CA LYS A 66 -7.05 14.92 -2.47
C LYS A 66 -6.35 14.14 -3.59
N LEU A 67 -5.16 13.60 -3.33
CA LEU A 67 -4.44 12.80 -4.31
C LEU A 67 -5.15 11.45 -4.54
N GLU A 68 -5.64 10.80 -3.48
CA GLU A 68 -6.41 9.55 -3.61
C GLU A 68 -7.67 9.71 -4.47
N ALA A 69 -8.30 10.88 -4.44
CA ALA A 69 -9.48 11.18 -5.25
C ALA A 69 -9.16 11.39 -6.74
N ASP A 70 -7.90 11.62 -7.09
CA ASP A 70 -7.45 11.76 -8.46
C ASP A 70 -7.22 10.37 -9.09
N PRO A 71 -7.84 10.06 -10.25
CA PRO A 71 -7.67 8.78 -10.93
C PRO A 71 -6.21 8.41 -11.24
N ALA A 72 -5.31 9.39 -11.36
CA ALA A 72 -3.88 9.15 -11.57
C ALA A 72 -3.21 8.41 -10.39
N TYR A 73 -3.79 8.48 -9.20
CA TYR A 73 -3.27 7.89 -7.96
C TYR A 73 -4.10 6.70 -7.45
N LYS A 74 -5.05 6.20 -8.23
CA LYS A 74 -5.97 5.12 -7.82
C LYS A 74 -5.28 3.83 -7.36
N ASP A 75 -4.07 3.56 -7.83
CA ASP A 75 -3.32 2.34 -7.54
C ASP A 75 -2.31 2.51 -6.38
N TYR A 76 -2.28 3.69 -5.75
CA TYR A 76 -1.47 3.94 -4.57
C TYR A 76 -2.07 3.33 -3.33
N LEU A 77 -1.21 2.78 -2.49
CA LEU A 77 -1.57 2.35 -1.14
C LEU A 77 -1.04 3.37 -0.14
N ILE A 78 -1.92 3.97 0.64
CA ILE A 78 -1.54 4.79 1.79
C ILE A 78 -1.67 3.92 3.04
N ILE A 79 -0.56 3.76 3.75
CA ILE A 79 -0.48 2.93 4.95
C ILE A 79 -0.04 3.81 6.11
N THR A 80 -0.86 3.90 7.15
CA THR A 80 -0.58 4.73 8.32
C THR A 80 0.14 3.92 9.40
N ILE A 81 1.28 4.44 9.85
CA ILE A 81 2.00 3.96 11.03
C ILE A 81 1.58 4.84 12.21
N ASP A 82 1.01 4.22 13.24
CA ASP A 82 0.61 4.91 14.47
C ASP A 82 1.85 5.33 15.27
N TYR A 83 2.06 6.64 15.37
CA TYR A 83 3.21 7.22 16.06
C TYR A 83 3.27 6.81 17.53
N ASP A 84 2.12 6.70 18.20
CA ASP A 84 2.08 6.41 19.64
C ASP A 84 2.23 4.90 19.93
N LYS A 85 1.65 4.05 19.08
CA LYS A 85 1.50 2.61 19.32
C LYS A 85 2.50 1.74 18.58
N GLN A 86 3.08 2.23 17.46
CA GLN A 86 3.93 1.41 16.57
C GLN A 86 5.38 1.92 16.53
N LYS A 87 5.97 2.18 17.68
CA LYS A 87 7.37 2.65 17.81
C LYS A 87 8.40 1.67 17.23
N ASP A 88 8.15 0.38 17.33
CA ASP A 88 8.97 -0.68 16.76
C ASP A 88 8.96 -0.64 15.23
N VAL A 89 7.78 -0.41 14.64
CA VAL A 89 7.63 -0.23 13.19
C VAL A 89 8.40 1.01 12.73
N MET A 90 8.23 2.13 13.43
CA MET A 90 8.97 3.37 13.15
C MET A 90 10.49 3.14 13.15
N ARG A 91 11.01 2.45 14.16
CA ARG A 91 12.44 2.10 14.25
C ARG A 91 12.90 1.26 13.07
N SER A 92 12.08 0.31 12.61
CA SER A 92 12.41 -0.53 11.44
C SER A 92 12.59 0.26 10.15
N PHE A 93 11.91 1.40 10.03
CA PHE A 93 12.05 2.34 8.91
C PHE A 93 13.01 3.49 9.21
N LYS A 94 13.71 3.49 10.37
CA LYS A 94 14.60 4.57 10.83
C LYS A 94 13.89 5.92 10.88
N VAL A 95 12.64 5.92 11.34
CA VAL A 95 11.82 7.12 11.54
C VAL A 95 11.72 7.42 13.03
N THR A 96 11.93 8.67 13.39
CA THR A 96 11.85 9.16 14.78
C THR A 96 10.75 10.17 15.01
N SER A 97 10.20 10.75 13.94
CA SER A 97 9.23 11.85 14.00
C SER A 97 7.90 11.47 13.37
N ARG A 98 6.81 11.97 13.96
CA ARG A 98 5.51 11.99 13.29
C ARG A 98 5.54 12.91 12.06
N SER A 99 4.47 12.98 11.33
CA SER A 99 4.36 13.78 10.09
C SER A 99 5.42 13.41 9.03
N THR A 100 5.84 12.16 9.02
CA THR A 100 6.81 11.64 8.05
C THR A 100 6.08 10.86 6.98
N LEU A 101 6.40 11.17 5.73
CA LEU A 101 5.95 10.45 4.54
C LEU A 101 7.13 9.73 3.90
N ILE A 102 6.94 8.47 3.53
CA ILE A 102 7.95 7.66 2.82
C ILE A 102 7.28 7.04 1.60
N ALA A 103 7.83 7.30 0.42
CA ALA A 103 7.33 6.74 -0.83
C ALA A 103 8.17 5.54 -1.28
N PHE A 104 7.48 4.45 -1.65
CA PHE A 104 8.07 3.23 -2.18
C PHE A 104 7.47 2.87 -3.55
N LYS A 105 8.29 2.27 -4.40
CA LYS A 105 7.85 1.45 -5.53
C LYS A 105 8.34 0.02 -5.28
N GLY A 106 7.42 -0.89 -5.01
CA GLY A 106 7.78 -2.21 -4.53
C GLY A 106 8.67 -2.12 -3.28
N LYS A 107 9.84 -2.74 -3.32
CA LYS A 107 10.80 -2.75 -2.22
C LYS A 107 11.73 -1.53 -2.18
N THR A 108 11.68 -0.67 -3.20
CA THR A 108 12.59 0.46 -3.33
C THR A 108 12.00 1.72 -2.70
N GLU A 109 12.67 2.25 -1.69
CA GLU A 109 12.36 3.58 -1.16
C GLU A 109 12.84 4.65 -2.14
N LEU A 110 11.95 5.53 -2.57
CA LEU A 110 12.22 6.58 -3.55
C LEU A 110 12.39 7.96 -2.93
N GLY A 111 12.02 8.11 -1.68
CA GLY A 111 12.22 9.35 -0.94
C GLY A 111 11.38 9.40 0.32
N ARG A 112 11.69 10.38 1.15
CA ARG A 112 10.95 10.69 2.39
C ARG A 112 10.96 12.16 2.69
N MET A 113 10.00 12.61 3.48
CA MET A 113 9.93 13.98 3.97
C MET A 113 9.28 14.00 5.35
N THR A 114 9.55 15.04 6.12
CA THR A 114 8.95 15.26 7.43
C THR A 114 8.41 16.68 7.54
N GLY A 115 7.19 16.83 8.05
CA GLY A 115 6.60 18.12 8.44
C GLY A 115 6.07 18.98 7.30
N ASN A 116 6.26 18.62 6.02
CA ASN A 116 5.73 19.41 4.91
C ASN A 116 4.25 19.09 4.65
N THR A 117 3.45 20.12 4.45
CA THR A 117 2.00 20.04 4.24
C THR A 117 1.54 20.59 2.89
N LYS A 118 2.47 21.04 2.05
CA LYS A 118 2.15 21.66 0.76
C LYS A 118 1.87 20.60 -0.31
N LEU A 119 0.72 20.72 -0.97
CA LEU A 119 0.30 19.78 -2.02
C LEU A 119 1.39 19.55 -3.09
N PRO A 120 2.01 20.58 -3.69
CA PRO A 120 3.00 20.32 -4.77
C PRO A 120 4.23 19.57 -4.27
N VAL A 121 4.61 19.74 -3.00
CA VAL A 121 5.77 19.07 -2.41
C VAL A 121 5.47 17.61 -2.10
N ILE A 122 4.32 17.34 -1.50
CA ILE A 122 3.86 15.97 -1.23
C ILE A 122 3.63 15.23 -2.55
N LYS A 123 2.97 15.88 -3.51
CA LYS A 123 2.75 15.33 -4.85
C LYS A 123 4.06 14.94 -5.52
N ALA A 124 5.08 15.80 -5.49
CA ALA A 124 6.37 15.52 -6.08
C ALA A 124 7.08 14.30 -5.46
N LEU A 125 6.90 14.07 -4.15
CA LEU A 125 7.40 12.85 -3.50
C LEU A 125 6.66 11.62 -4.01
N ILE A 126 5.33 11.65 -4.07
CA ILE A 126 4.49 10.54 -4.46
C ILE A 126 4.68 10.20 -5.94
N ASP A 127 4.82 11.19 -6.81
CA ASP A 127 5.03 11.02 -8.25
C ASP A 127 6.29 10.20 -8.59
N LYS A 128 7.28 10.18 -7.70
CA LYS A 128 8.48 9.33 -7.87
C LYS A 128 8.16 7.83 -7.91
N ALA A 129 7.04 7.43 -7.35
CA ALA A 129 6.62 6.03 -7.23
C ALA A 129 5.51 5.64 -8.22
N LEU A 130 5.10 6.52 -9.13
CA LEU A 130 4.16 6.23 -10.23
C LEU A 130 4.70 5.25 -11.27
#